data_c96d68c1ea6b762a50bff96c145381c1
#
_entry.id   c96d68c1ea6b762a50bff96c145381c1
#
_cell.length_a   1.000
_cell.length_b   1.000
_cell.length_c   1.000
_cell.angle_alpha   90.00
_cell.angle_beta   90.00
_cell.angle_gamma   90.00
#
_symmetry.space_group_name_H-M   'P 1'
#
loop_
_entity.id
_entity.type
_entity.pdbx_description
1 polymer ?
#
loop_
_entity_poly.entity_id
_entity_poly.type
_entity_poly.pdbx_seq_one_letter_code
_entity_poly.pdbx_strand_id
1 'polypeptide(L)'
;MLDLVLVGKKIHDLRLLNKLNQEELASRLYVSRQAISKWEMGECAPSIDNLIELSHIFKISFEELLCLNEKIDFDNANIFKGHDRNYIMKKIWNNELEVNLSDVFYQFSSNERLLTLKHLIDRKIEISNDLYCKLTDAEKRYITKERTKKNEY
;
A
#
# COMPACT_ATOMS: atom_id res chain seq x y z
N MET A 1 5.18 4.18 5.33
CA MET A 1 5.20 2.73 5.06
C MET A 1 5.67 2.56 3.63
N LEU A 2 6.47 1.53 3.35
CA LEU A 2 6.93 1.26 1.99
C LEU A 2 5.86 0.51 1.20
N ASP A 3 5.79 0.77 -0.10
CA ASP A 3 5.05 -0.05 -1.06
C ASP A 3 5.94 -1.21 -1.49
N LEU A 4 5.78 -2.36 -0.85
CA LEU A 4 6.63 -3.52 -1.10
C LEU A 4 6.48 -4.09 -2.51
N VAL A 5 5.31 -3.95 -3.12
CA VAL A 5 5.08 -4.40 -4.50
C VAL A 5 5.88 -3.54 -5.47
N LEU A 6 5.84 -2.22 -5.27
CA LEU A 6 6.58 -1.27 -6.11
C LEU A 6 8.09 -1.43 -5.94
N VAL A 7 8.57 -1.52 -4.69
CA VAL A 7 10.00 -1.78 -4.38
C VAL A 7 10.46 -3.11 -4.97
N GLY A 8 9.66 -4.17 -4.83
CA GLY A 8 9.97 -5.49 -5.40
C GLY A 8 10.09 -5.44 -6.92
N LYS A 9 9.16 -4.78 -7.58
CA LYS A 9 9.23 -4.55 -9.02
C LYS A 9 10.48 -3.75 -9.41
N LYS A 10 10.83 -2.71 -8.67
CA LYS A 10 12.06 -1.92 -8.90
C LYS A 10 13.31 -2.79 -8.80
N ILE A 11 13.42 -3.64 -7.76
CA ILE A 11 14.54 -4.58 -7.61
C ILE A 11 14.63 -5.53 -8.80
N HIS A 12 13.49 -6.11 -9.21
CA HIS A 12 13.41 -7.00 -10.38
C HIS A 12 13.91 -6.31 -11.65
N ASP A 13 13.39 -5.11 -11.96
CA ASP A 13 13.71 -4.37 -13.18
C ASP A 13 15.19 -3.95 -13.20
N LEU A 14 15.74 -3.50 -12.06
CA LEU A 14 17.15 -3.15 -11.92
C LEU A 14 18.06 -4.38 -12.08
N ARG A 15 17.66 -5.53 -11.54
CA ARG A 15 18.41 -6.78 -11.72
C ARG A 15 18.48 -7.15 -13.20
N LEU A 16 17.37 -7.11 -13.91
CA LEU A 16 17.33 -7.41 -15.36
C LEU A 16 18.15 -6.41 -16.17
N LEU A 17 18.08 -5.12 -15.84
CA LEU A 17 18.87 -4.06 -16.48
C LEU A 17 20.38 -4.33 -16.31
N ASN A 18 20.79 -4.84 -15.15
CA ASN A 18 22.17 -5.24 -14.87
C ASN A 18 22.53 -6.65 -15.38
N LYS A 19 21.63 -7.29 -16.14
CA LYS A 19 21.82 -8.63 -16.75
C LYS A 19 22.12 -9.72 -15.70
N LEU A 20 21.59 -9.59 -14.49
CA LEU A 20 21.75 -10.56 -13.42
C LEU A 20 20.53 -11.49 -13.36
N ASN A 21 20.76 -12.79 -13.14
CA ASN A 21 19.69 -13.68 -12.70
C ASN A 21 19.52 -13.62 -11.17
N GLN A 22 18.45 -14.22 -10.63
CA GLN A 22 18.18 -14.19 -9.19
C GLN A 22 19.27 -14.87 -8.36
N GLU A 23 19.91 -15.93 -8.88
CA GLU A 23 20.99 -16.63 -8.21
C GLU A 23 22.26 -15.78 -8.12
N GLU A 24 22.60 -15.07 -9.20
CA GLU A 24 23.75 -14.17 -9.24
C GLU A 24 23.59 -12.99 -8.29
N LEU A 25 22.39 -12.40 -8.22
CA LEU A 25 22.11 -11.32 -7.27
C LEU A 25 22.16 -11.85 -5.83
N ALA A 26 21.58 -13.02 -5.57
CA ALA A 26 21.59 -13.67 -4.26
C ALA A 26 23.03 -13.94 -3.78
N SER A 27 23.90 -14.46 -4.67
CA SER A 27 25.31 -14.70 -4.37
C SER A 27 26.06 -13.43 -4.00
N ARG A 28 25.80 -12.31 -4.68
CA ARG A 28 26.43 -11.00 -4.38
C ARG A 28 26.01 -10.45 -3.02
N LEU A 29 24.78 -10.72 -2.61
CA LEU A 29 24.19 -10.24 -1.34
C LEU A 29 24.34 -11.24 -0.19
N TYR A 30 24.96 -12.40 -0.44
CA TYR A 30 25.09 -13.49 0.53
C TYR A 30 23.75 -13.95 1.13
N VAL A 31 22.70 -13.99 0.29
CA VAL A 31 21.36 -14.43 0.67
C VAL A 31 20.91 -15.63 -0.19
N SER A 32 19.79 -16.25 0.14
CA SER A 32 19.21 -17.30 -0.69
C SER A 32 18.50 -16.72 -1.92
N ARG A 33 18.44 -17.48 -3.02
CA ARG A 33 17.62 -17.14 -4.19
C ARG A 33 16.15 -16.92 -3.82
N GLN A 34 15.63 -17.71 -2.85
CA GLN A 34 14.26 -17.56 -2.36
C GLN A 34 14.01 -16.19 -1.71
N ALA A 35 15.03 -15.62 -1.03
CA ALA A 35 14.91 -14.28 -0.48
C ALA A 35 14.75 -13.23 -1.59
N ILE A 36 15.57 -13.31 -2.64
CA ILE A 36 15.44 -12.41 -3.82
C ILE A 36 14.04 -12.54 -4.43
N SER A 37 13.57 -13.78 -4.64
CA SER A 37 12.23 -14.02 -5.22
C SER A 37 11.12 -13.38 -4.37
N LYS A 38 11.18 -13.51 -3.04
CA LYS A 38 10.20 -12.90 -2.14
C LYS A 38 10.24 -11.38 -2.15
N TRP A 39 11.44 -10.79 -2.24
CA TRP A 39 11.58 -9.35 -2.37
C TRP A 39 10.98 -8.85 -3.68
N GLU A 40 11.28 -9.50 -4.80
CA GLU A 40 10.75 -9.14 -6.12
C GLU A 40 9.23 -9.30 -6.22
N MET A 41 8.64 -10.24 -5.48
CA MET A 41 7.19 -10.42 -5.37
C MET A 41 6.52 -9.45 -4.37
N GLY A 42 7.30 -8.68 -3.61
CA GLY A 42 6.76 -7.78 -2.59
C GLY A 42 6.24 -8.49 -1.34
N GLU A 43 6.58 -9.77 -1.13
CA GLU A 43 6.14 -10.53 0.05
C GLU A 43 6.83 -10.10 1.34
N CYS A 44 8.08 -9.65 1.23
CA CYS A 44 8.83 -9.09 2.35
C CYS A 44 9.85 -8.06 1.87
N ALA A 45 10.27 -7.18 2.78
CA ALA A 45 11.33 -6.22 2.51
C ALA A 45 12.73 -6.85 2.69
N PRO A 46 13.75 -6.42 1.92
CA PRO A 46 15.15 -6.64 2.28
C PRO A 46 15.48 -6.02 3.63
N SER A 47 16.48 -6.55 4.33
CA SER A 47 17.05 -5.87 5.51
C SER A 47 17.72 -4.54 5.09
N ILE A 48 17.97 -3.67 6.06
CA ILE A 48 18.66 -2.39 5.80
C ILE A 48 20.03 -2.64 5.17
N ASP A 49 20.79 -3.62 5.64
CA ASP A 49 22.10 -3.97 5.09
C ASP A 49 21.97 -4.40 3.62
N ASN A 50 20.98 -5.23 3.30
CA ASN A 50 20.74 -5.65 1.92
C ASN A 50 20.29 -4.49 1.03
N LEU A 51 19.51 -3.53 1.56
CA LEU A 51 19.15 -2.32 0.82
C LEU A 51 20.37 -1.45 0.50
N ILE A 52 21.31 -1.33 1.44
CA ILE A 52 22.59 -0.63 1.22
C ILE A 52 23.37 -1.29 0.09
N GLU A 53 23.55 -2.60 0.17
CA GLU A 53 24.26 -3.36 -0.87
C GLU A 53 23.54 -3.29 -2.24
N LEU A 54 22.22 -3.38 -2.27
CA LEU A 54 21.42 -3.20 -3.50
C LEU A 54 21.64 -1.82 -4.12
N SER A 55 21.66 -0.74 -3.31
CA SER A 55 21.92 0.61 -3.80
C SER A 55 23.32 0.74 -4.42
N HIS A 56 24.33 0.08 -3.83
CA HIS A 56 25.68 0.03 -4.36
C HIS A 56 25.79 -0.79 -5.65
N ILE A 57 25.18 -1.98 -5.69
CA ILE A 57 25.19 -2.87 -6.87
C ILE A 57 24.51 -2.18 -8.06
N PHE A 58 23.36 -1.54 -7.82
CA PHE A 58 22.58 -0.88 -8.88
C PHE A 58 23.01 0.56 -9.14
N LYS A 59 23.88 1.14 -8.29
CA LYS A 59 24.37 2.53 -8.37
C LYS A 59 23.24 3.57 -8.38
N ILE A 60 22.26 3.40 -7.51
CA ILE A 60 21.11 4.30 -7.33
C ILE A 60 20.99 4.73 -5.88
N SER A 61 20.25 5.82 -5.63
CA SER A 61 19.98 6.30 -4.28
C SER A 61 18.96 5.42 -3.55
N PHE A 62 18.91 5.56 -2.23
CA PHE A 62 17.89 4.91 -1.40
C PHE A 62 16.47 5.33 -1.76
N GLU A 63 16.28 6.63 -1.98
CA GLU A 63 14.99 7.21 -2.35
C GLU A 63 14.47 6.61 -3.65
N GLU A 64 15.38 6.40 -4.61
CA GLU A 64 15.05 5.78 -5.88
C GLU A 64 14.77 4.29 -5.73
N LEU A 65 15.60 3.56 -4.98
CA LEU A 65 15.41 2.13 -4.72
C LEU A 65 14.09 1.84 -4.00
N LEU A 66 13.74 2.68 -3.03
CA LEU A 66 12.55 2.56 -2.21
C LEU A 66 11.32 3.25 -2.83
N CYS A 67 11.45 3.83 -4.02
CA CYS A 67 10.38 4.51 -4.76
C CYS A 67 9.68 5.60 -3.93
N LEU A 68 10.44 6.34 -3.08
CA LEU A 68 9.86 7.29 -2.12
C LEU A 68 9.24 8.52 -2.79
N ASN A 69 9.74 8.90 -3.95
CA ASN A 69 9.32 10.09 -4.70
C ASN A 69 8.40 9.76 -5.88
N GLU A 70 8.06 8.49 -6.08
CA GLU A 70 7.16 8.11 -7.17
C GLU A 70 5.72 8.52 -6.83
N LYS A 71 5.07 9.20 -7.77
CA LYS A 71 3.63 9.48 -7.66
C LYS A 71 2.86 8.19 -7.82
N ILE A 72 1.88 7.98 -6.95
CA ILE A 72 0.95 6.87 -7.08
C ILE A 72 0.01 7.20 -8.23
N ASP A 73 0.19 6.50 -9.35
CA ASP A 73 -0.74 6.54 -10.47
C ASP A 73 -1.69 5.35 -10.32
N PHE A 74 -2.95 5.60 -10.03
CA PHE A 74 -3.94 4.55 -9.78
C PHE A 74 -5.14 4.67 -10.71
N ASP A 75 -5.66 3.52 -11.08
CA ASP A 75 -6.90 3.40 -11.85
C ASP A 75 -8.09 3.25 -10.87
N ASN A 76 -9.11 4.11 -10.98
CA ASN A 76 -10.33 4.01 -10.19
C ASN A 76 -11.04 2.65 -10.34
N ALA A 77 -10.85 1.96 -11.47
CA ALA A 77 -11.38 0.62 -11.66
C ALA A 77 -10.67 -0.42 -10.79
N ASN A 78 -9.39 -0.20 -10.43
CA ASN A 78 -8.63 -1.05 -9.52
C ASN A 78 -7.52 -0.26 -8.83
N ILE A 79 -7.84 0.38 -7.70
CA ILE A 79 -6.90 1.24 -6.95
C ILE A 79 -5.73 0.49 -6.33
N PHE A 80 -5.79 -0.83 -6.25
CA PHE A 80 -4.73 -1.67 -5.70
C PHE A 80 -3.79 -2.24 -6.77
N LYS A 81 -4.08 -1.99 -8.05
CA LYS A 81 -3.29 -2.55 -9.15
C LYS A 81 -1.86 -2.02 -9.13
N GLY A 82 -0.89 -2.93 -9.00
CA GLY A 82 0.55 -2.60 -9.01
C GLY A 82 1.09 -2.03 -7.70
N HIS A 83 0.29 -2.05 -6.63
CA HIS A 83 0.67 -1.52 -5.32
C HIS A 83 0.33 -2.50 -4.19
N ASP A 84 1.09 -2.42 -3.09
CA ASP A 84 0.74 -3.12 -1.85
C ASP A 84 -0.60 -2.57 -1.30
N ARG A 85 -1.53 -3.49 -1.03
CA ARG A 85 -2.89 -3.14 -0.58
C ARG A 85 -2.89 -2.34 0.72
N ASN A 86 -2.07 -2.74 1.69
CA ASN A 86 -1.98 -2.05 2.98
C ASN A 86 -1.36 -0.66 2.83
N TYR A 87 -0.43 -0.51 1.89
CA TYR A 87 0.17 0.78 1.57
C TYR A 87 -0.89 1.75 1.05
N ILE A 88 -1.69 1.36 0.06
CA ILE A 88 -2.77 2.19 -0.49
C ILE A 88 -3.81 2.53 0.59
N MET A 89 -4.26 1.54 1.38
CA MET A 89 -5.22 1.79 2.45
C MET A 89 -4.71 2.81 3.47
N LYS A 90 -3.45 2.73 3.89
CA LYS A 90 -2.85 3.72 4.81
C LYS A 90 -2.77 5.11 4.19
N LYS A 91 -2.43 5.22 2.90
CA LYS A 91 -2.42 6.50 2.18
C LYS A 91 -3.81 7.14 2.16
N ILE A 92 -4.86 6.35 1.90
CA ILE A 92 -6.25 6.82 1.96
C ILE A 92 -6.60 7.29 3.38
N TRP A 93 -6.32 6.48 4.40
CA TRP A 93 -6.65 6.82 5.79
C TRP A 93 -5.88 8.04 6.31
N ASN A 94 -4.67 8.27 5.83
CA ASN A 94 -3.87 9.45 6.18
C ASN A 94 -4.22 10.70 5.37
N ASN A 95 -5.14 10.58 4.42
CA ASN A 95 -5.50 11.66 3.47
C ASN A 95 -4.30 12.10 2.59
N GLU A 96 -3.40 11.14 2.31
CA GLU A 96 -2.23 11.33 1.44
C GLU A 96 -2.52 10.91 -0.01
N LEU A 97 -3.68 10.30 -0.25
CA LEU A 97 -4.18 9.89 -1.56
C LEU A 97 -5.62 10.38 -1.70
N GLU A 98 -5.84 11.30 -2.64
CA GLU A 98 -7.17 11.83 -2.94
C GLU A 98 -7.95 10.83 -3.80
N VAL A 99 -8.91 10.15 -3.20
CA VAL A 99 -9.83 9.24 -3.88
C VAL A 99 -11.27 9.58 -3.51
N ASN A 100 -12.16 9.50 -4.47
CA ASN A 100 -13.59 9.54 -4.18
C ASN A 100 -14.00 8.18 -3.59
N LEU A 101 -14.19 8.14 -2.26
CA LEU A 101 -14.53 6.90 -1.56
C LEU A 101 -15.78 6.24 -2.11
N SER A 102 -16.79 7.00 -2.57
CA SER A 102 -17.98 6.42 -3.15
C SER A 102 -17.71 5.58 -4.38
N ASP A 103 -16.67 5.89 -5.17
CA ASP A 103 -16.37 5.19 -6.40
C ASP A 103 -15.51 3.94 -6.19
N VAL A 104 -14.75 3.90 -5.10
CA VAL A 104 -13.76 2.82 -4.86
C VAL A 104 -14.12 1.91 -3.68
N PHE A 105 -15.10 2.27 -2.87
CA PHE A 105 -15.45 1.58 -1.62
C PHE A 105 -15.84 0.11 -1.80
N TYR A 106 -16.36 -0.26 -2.97
CA TYR A 106 -16.70 -1.64 -3.31
C TYR A 106 -15.46 -2.55 -3.42
N GLN A 107 -14.27 -1.98 -3.63
CA GLN A 107 -13.01 -2.70 -3.73
C GLN A 107 -12.42 -3.07 -2.35
N PHE A 108 -12.95 -2.48 -1.27
CA PHE A 108 -12.49 -2.71 0.08
C PHE A 108 -13.07 -4.00 0.66
N SER A 109 -12.25 -4.74 1.40
CA SER A 109 -12.73 -5.86 2.21
C SER A 109 -13.64 -5.36 3.35
N SER A 110 -14.44 -6.25 3.94
CA SER A 110 -15.35 -5.89 5.04
C SER A 110 -14.64 -5.21 6.20
N ASN A 111 -13.44 -5.67 6.55
CA ASN A 111 -12.63 -5.06 7.62
C ASN A 111 -12.12 -3.66 7.24
N GLU A 112 -11.63 -3.48 6.01
CA GLU A 112 -11.16 -2.18 5.52
C GLU A 112 -12.30 -1.17 5.44
N ARG A 113 -13.49 -1.60 5.03
CA ARG A 113 -14.70 -0.77 5.01
C ARG A 113 -15.03 -0.26 6.40
N LEU A 114 -15.07 -1.15 7.41
CA LEU A 114 -15.32 -0.76 8.80
C LEU A 114 -14.25 0.17 9.35
N LEU A 115 -12.96 -0.11 9.09
CA LEU A 115 -11.86 0.76 9.51
C LEU A 115 -11.94 2.13 8.83
N THR A 116 -12.26 2.19 7.55
CA THR A 116 -12.45 3.46 6.83
C THR A 116 -13.58 4.27 7.44
N LEU A 117 -14.74 3.65 7.70
CA LEU A 117 -15.86 4.33 8.35
C LEU A 117 -15.50 4.84 9.75
N LYS A 118 -14.76 4.05 10.52
CA LYS A 118 -14.24 4.47 11.82
C LYS A 118 -13.33 5.70 11.70
N HIS A 119 -12.37 5.69 10.75
CA HIS A 119 -11.50 6.84 10.51
C HIS A 119 -12.28 8.10 10.13
N LEU A 120 -13.31 7.99 9.29
CA LEU A 120 -14.17 9.13 8.94
C LEU A 120 -14.87 9.68 10.18
N ILE A 121 -15.47 8.81 11.01
CA ILE A 121 -16.18 9.21 12.24
C ILE A 121 -15.20 9.83 13.24
N ASP A 122 -14.01 9.23 13.45
CA ASP A 122 -13.01 9.70 14.42
C ASP A 122 -12.48 11.08 14.06
N ARG A 123 -12.29 11.36 12.77
CA ARG A 123 -11.83 12.64 12.26
C ARG A 123 -12.96 13.66 12.01
N LYS A 124 -14.22 13.32 12.33
CA LYS A 124 -15.40 14.13 12.07
C LYS A 124 -15.58 14.51 10.59
N ILE A 125 -15.14 13.64 9.68
CA ILE A 125 -15.30 13.82 8.24
C ILE A 125 -16.73 13.40 7.89
N GLU A 126 -17.41 14.24 7.13
CA GLU A 126 -18.78 13.98 6.70
C GLU A 126 -18.80 12.82 5.68
N ILE A 127 -19.72 11.86 5.90
CA ILE A 127 -19.95 10.76 4.96
C ILE A 127 -20.94 11.28 3.91
N SER A 128 -20.48 11.36 2.66
CA SER A 128 -21.31 11.83 1.55
C SER A 128 -22.54 10.95 1.36
N ASN A 129 -23.63 11.54 0.87
CA ASN A 129 -24.86 10.81 0.57
C ASN A 129 -24.61 9.65 -0.42
N ASP A 130 -23.75 9.86 -1.41
CA ASP A 130 -23.40 8.83 -2.41
C ASP A 130 -22.72 7.63 -1.76
N LEU A 131 -21.78 7.87 -0.83
CA LEU A 131 -21.15 6.80 -0.07
C LEU A 131 -22.18 6.11 0.84
N TYR A 132 -23.00 6.89 1.56
CA TYR A 132 -24.00 6.36 2.48
C TYR A 132 -25.00 5.42 1.79
N CYS A 133 -25.42 5.75 0.56
CA CYS A 133 -26.32 4.89 -0.24
C CYS A 133 -25.67 3.53 -0.59
N LYS A 134 -24.35 3.47 -0.71
CA LYS A 134 -23.60 2.25 -1.04
C LYS A 134 -23.23 1.38 0.18
N LEU A 135 -23.58 1.83 1.39
CA LEU A 135 -23.34 1.09 2.63
C LEU A 135 -24.38 0.01 2.86
N THR A 136 -23.93 -1.11 3.45
CA THR A 136 -24.82 -2.15 3.95
C THR A 136 -25.58 -1.69 5.19
N ASP A 137 -26.69 -2.36 5.52
CA ASP A 137 -27.46 -2.05 6.74
C ASP A 137 -26.65 -2.23 8.03
N ALA A 138 -25.68 -3.19 8.04
CA ALA A 138 -24.79 -3.39 9.16
C ALA A 138 -23.85 -2.18 9.35
N GLU A 139 -23.29 -1.66 8.26
CA GLU A 139 -22.43 -0.48 8.26
C GLU A 139 -23.18 0.80 8.66
N LYS A 140 -24.40 0.97 8.20
CA LYS A 140 -25.29 2.09 8.60
C LYS A 140 -25.58 2.04 10.10
N ARG A 141 -25.91 0.86 10.64
CA ARG A 141 -26.10 0.67 12.10
C ARG A 141 -24.82 0.94 12.89
N TYR A 142 -23.67 0.53 12.37
CA TYR A 142 -22.38 0.83 13.00
C TYR A 142 -22.13 2.34 13.10
N ILE A 143 -22.35 3.10 12.02
CA ILE A 143 -22.18 4.55 12.01
C ILE A 143 -23.09 5.21 13.04
N THR A 144 -24.38 4.83 13.08
CA THR A 144 -25.35 5.39 14.05
C THR A 144 -24.89 5.15 15.48
N LYS A 145 -24.49 3.92 15.80
CA LYS A 145 -24.00 3.54 17.14
C LYS A 145 -22.76 4.33 17.57
N GLU A 146 -21.79 4.48 16.68
CA GLU A 146 -20.55 5.20 17.01
C GLU A 146 -20.78 6.72 17.13
N ARG A 147 -21.67 7.31 16.34
CA ARG A 147 -22.04 8.71 16.46
C ARG A 147 -22.80 9.00 17.77
N THR A 148 -23.70 8.10 18.20
CA THR A 148 -24.43 8.25 19.46
C THR A 148 -23.47 8.23 20.66
N LYS A 149 -22.54 7.28 20.70
CA LYS A 149 -21.51 7.22 21.76
C LYS A 149 -20.67 8.48 21.89
N LYS A 150 -20.39 9.18 20.78
CA LYS A 150 -19.56 10.39 20.77
C LYS A 150 -20.33 11.66 21.16
N ASN A 151 -21.66 11.62 21.09
CA ASN A 151 -22.50 12.74 21.53
C ASN A 151 -22.85 12.68 23.04
N GLU A 152 -22.51 11.59 23.73
CA GLU A 152 -22.72 11.41 25.16
C GLU A 152 -21.52 11.87 26.03
N TYR A 153 -20.46 12.39 25.41
CA TYR A 153 -19.29 12.99 26.04
C TYR A 153 -19.01 14.40 25.48
#